data_6bfeb758bdbddd331196928327245b19
#
_entry.id   6bfeb758bdbddd331196928327245b19
#
_cell.length_a   1.000
_cell.length_b   1.000
_cell.length_c   1.000
_cell.angle_alpha   90.00
_cell.angle_beta   90.00
_cell.angle_gamma   90.00
#
_symmetry.space_group_name_H-M   'P 1'
#
loop_
_entity.id
_entity.type
_entity.pdbx_description
1 polymer ?
#
loop_
_entity_poly.entity_id
_entity_poly.type
_entity_poly.pdbx_seq_one_letter_code
_entity_poly.pdbx_strand_id
1 'polypeptide(L)'
;MQPLDFVGFHEAALESDEIRHSLLLSIIGRLRAQPGPSGIQTWTLGDPGACAAQTPGFPIVLGNLSEAQCRAFADSMNGADYPGVIGSDDTALWFVHRARELDAEFADEIPQEIQALSMPPPVPSVAGFPRQLSPKDFRLFRTWTHAFIREAVPSDPVPSDEALMKDLRSRRHWLWIFEDKPVSMAAIARRTRRAAFINSVYTPAEYRNEGFGSAVTATAARQIFEEGLNGACLYVDLRNPASLRCYAKLSFRTVCKSWLVLRSKREGLKSAGAARDEPKSAD
;
A
#
# COMPACT_ATOMS: atom_id res chain seq x y z
N MET A 1 23.98 -3.29 -6.18
CA MET A 1 23.99 -1.81 -6.37
C MET A 1 23.75 -1.15 -5.02
N GLN A 2 24.48 -0.09 -4.70
CA GLN A 2 24.22 0.65 -3.47
C GLN A 2 22.86 1.37 -3.56
N PRO A 3 22.17 1.61 -2.42
CA PRO A 3 20.82 2.21 -2.46
C PRO A 3 20.75 3.56 -3.20
N LEU A 4 21.75 4.41 -3.08
CA LEU A 4 21.77 5.71 -3.78
C LEU A 4 22.05 5.58 -5.28
N ASP A 5 22.80 4.56 -5.70
CA ASP A 5 23.02 4.27 -7.13
C ASP A 5 21.71 3.80 -7.78
N PHE A 6 20.92 2.96 -7.05
CA PHE A 6 19.60 2.53 -7.48
C PHE A 6 18.66 3.72 -7.67
N VAL A 7 18.63 4.65 -6.70
CA VAL A 7 17.84 5.87 -6.78
C VAL A 7 18.24 6.70 -8.00
N GLY A 8 19.52 7.02 -8.15
CA GLY A 8 20.02 7.85 -9.26
C GLY A 8 19.74 7.24 -10.64
N PHE A 9 19.76 5.91 -10.75
CA PHE A 9 19.56 5.22 -12.02
C PHE A 9 18.07 5.13 -12.43
N HIS A 10 17.15 4.90 -11.49
CA HIS A 10 15.77 4.57 -11.83
C HIS A 10 14.77 5.72 -11.66
N GLU A 11 15.04 6.69 -10.78
CA GLU A 11 14.05 7.66 -10.35
C GLU A 11 13.43 8.46 -11.50
N ALA A 12 14.26 9.05 -12.37
CA ALA A 12 13.76 9.89 -13.45
C ALA A 12 12.83 9.12 -14.42
N ALA A 13 13.15 7.85 -14.71
CA ALA A 13 12.29 7.01 -15.53
C ALA A 13 10.96 6.67 -14.84
N LEU A 14 10.98 6.41 -13.55
CA LEU A 14 9.76 6.15 -12.78
C LEU A 14 8.90 7.41 -12.60
N GLU A 15 9.50 8.60 -12.48
CA GLU A 15 8.80 9.89 -12.42
C GLU A 15 8.10 10.26 -13.73
N SER A 16 8.47 9.67 -14.87
CA SER A 16 7.77 9.90 -16.14
C SER A 16 6.31 9.44 -16.09
N ASP A 17 6.00 8.39 -15.30
CA ASP A 17 4.64 7.94 -14.96
C ASP A 17 4.52 7.71 -13.45
N GLU A 18 4.53 8.80 -12.69
CA GLU A 18 4.60 8.76 -11.23
C GLU A 18 3.36 8.16 -10.55
N ILE A 19 2.21 8.17 -11.22
CA ILE A 19 1.00 7.54 -10.68
C ILE A 19 1.16 6.02 -10.71
N ARG A 20 1.55 5.46 -11.85
CA ARG A 20 1.83 4.04 -12.02
C ARG A 20 2.91 3.55 -11.07
N HIS A 21 3.99 4.31 -10.92
CA HIS A 21 5.17 3.92 -10.16
C HIS A 21 5.21 4.48 -8.72
N SER A 22 4.09 4.95 -8.20
CA SER A 22 4.03 5.61 -6.89
C SER A 22 4.57 4.78 -5.73
N LEU A 23 4.41 3.45 -5.75
CA LEU A 23 4.96 2.57 -4.71
C LEU A 23 6.49 2.55 -4.76
N LEU A 24 7.09 2.38 -5.93
CA LEU A 24 8.55 2.45 -6.11
C LEU A 24 9.10 3.82 -5.75
N LEU A 25 8.47 4.90 -6.20
CA LEU A 25 8.87 6.27 -5.85
C LEU A 25 8.77 6.53 -4.34
N SER A 26 7.80 5.94 -3.65
CA SER A 26 7.72 5.98 -2.19
C SER A 26 8.90 5.25 -1.51
N ILE A 27 9.33 4.12 -2.07
CA ILE A 27 10.51 3.37 -1.59
C ILE A 27 11.79 4.18 -1.85
N ILE A 28 11.94 4.73 -3.05
CA ILE A 28 13.05 5.62 -3.44
C ILE A 28 13.16 6.82 -2.48
N GLY A 29 12.03 7.46 -2.17
CA GLY A 29 11.99 8.58 -1.23
C GLY A 29 12.50 8.19 0.17
N ARG A 30 12.18 6.97 0.64
CA ARG A 30 12.70 6.45 1.92
C ARG A 30 14.20 6.13 1.86
N LEU A 31 14.68 5.53 0.76
CA LEU A 31 16.10 5.25 0.56
C LEU A 31 16.93 6.53 0.54
N ARG A 32 16.40 7.61 -0.06
CA ARG A 32 17.04 8.92 -0.07
C ARG A 32 17.06 9.57 1.31
N ALA A 33 15.96 9.49 2.04
CA ALA A 33 15.84 10.14 3.36
C ALA A 33 16.65 9.41 4.44
N GLN A 34 16.85 8.10 4.29
CA GLN A 34 17.57 7.25 5.22
C GLN A 34 18.45 6.24 4.44
N PRO A 35 19.63 6.65 3.96
CA PRO A 35 20.49 5.79 3.14
C PRO A 35 21.17 4.64 3.91
N GLY A 36 20.92 4.53 5.22
CA GLY A 36 21.44 3.47 6.09
C GLY A 36 20.71 2.12 5.94
N PRO A 37 21.05 1.12 6.77
CA PRO A 37 20.47 -0.22 6.72
C PRO A 37 18.97 -0.16 7.04
N SER A 38 18.14 -0.17 6.00
CA SER A 38 16.67 -0.10 6.09
C SER A 38 15.98 -1.46 5.93
N GLY A 39 16.75 -2.51 5.59
CA GLY A 39 16.21 -3.81 5.19
C GLY A 39 15.48 -3.80 3.84
N ILE A 40 15.39 -2.66 3.16
CA ILE A 40 14.81 -2.55 1.82
C ILE A 40 15.73 -3.26 0.83
N GLN A 41 15.17 -4.17 0.06
CA GLN A 41 15.85 -4.85 -1.04
C GLN A 41 15.51 -4.17 -2.37
N THR A 42 16.48 -4.08 -3.28
CA THR A 42 16.32 -3.46 -4.60
C THR A 42 16.99 -4.29 -5.67
N TRP A 43 16.37 -4.38 -6.84
CA TRP A 43 16.87 -5.09 -8.02
C TRP A 43 16.79 -4.20 -9.25
N THR A 44 17.91 -4.05 -9.94
CA THR A 44 17.98 -3.46 -11.28
C THR A 44 17.88 -4.61 -12.30
N LEU A 45 16.88 -4.57 -13.16
CA LEU A 45 16.50 -5.67 -14.04
C LEU A 45 16.66 -5.29 -15.54
N GLY A 46 17.32 -4.16 -15.81
CA GLY A 46 17.54 -3.66 -17.16
C GLY A 46 17.72 -2.15 -17.19
N ASP A 47 17.15 -1.49 -18.19
CA ASP A 47 17.21 -0.05 -18.40
C ASP A 47 16.56 0.75 -17.24
N PRO A 48 16.76 2.07 -17.18
CA PRO A 48 16.11 2.92 -16.19
C PRO A 48 14.58 2.70 -16.12
N GLY A 49 14.07 2.45 -14.93
CA GLY A 49 12.66 2.08 -14.68
C GLY A 49 12.41 0.57 -14.66
N ALA A 50 13.24 -0.25 -15.29
CA ALA A 50 13.16 -1.71 -15.21
C ALA A 50 13.80 -2.20 -13.90
N CYS A 51 13.02 -2.20 -12.84
CA CYS A 51 13.48 -2.51 -11.48
C CYS A 51 12.40 -3.15 -10.62
N ALA A 52 12.82 -3.65 -9.47
CA ALA A 52 11.94 -4.08 -8.41
C ALA A 52 12.48 -3.60 -7.05
N ALA A 53 11.60 -3.48 -6.08
CA ALA A 53 12.01 -3.16 -4.70
C ALA A 53 11.05 -3.81 -3.70
N GLN A 54 11.58 -4.14 -2.52
CA GLN A 54 10.80 -4.73 -1.44
C GLN A 54 11.09 -4.05 -0.10
N THR A 55 10.05 -3.64 0.58
CA THR A 55 10.11 -3.32 2.00
C THR A 55 9.94 -4.60 2.80
N PRO A 56 10.68 -4.83 3.90
CA PRO A 56 10.50 -6.02 4.73
C PRO A 56 9.04 -6.26 5.12
N GLY A 57 8.58 -7.50 4.92
CA GLY A 57 7.21 -7.92 5.23
C GLY A 57 6.13 -7.53 4.22
N PHE A 58 6.47 -6.75 3.17
CA PHE A 58 5.55 -6.36 2.11
C PHE A 58 5.85 -7.08 0.79
N PRO A 59 4.87 -7.16 -0.13
CA PRO A 59 5.09 -7.69 -1.48
C PRO A 59 6.20 -6.94 -2.22
N ILE A 60 6.87 -7.65 -3.14
CA ILE A 60 7.83 -7.04 -4.07
C ILE A 60 7.06 -6.14 -5.03
N VAL A 61 7.47 -4.89 -5.15
CA VAL A 61 6.92 -3.93 -6.11
C VAL A 61 7.72 -4.01 -7.40
N LEU A 62 7.03 -4.33 -8.50
CA LEU A 62 7.61 -4.42 -9.83
C LEU A 62 7.45 -3.09 -10.58
N GLY A 63 8.50 -2.66 -11.25
CA GLY A 63 8.54 -1.46 -12.08
C GLY A 63 8.13 -1.73 -13.53
N ASN A 64 8.72 -0.98 -14.45
CA ASN A 64 8.44 -1.10 -15.88
C ASN A 64 9.21 -2.28 -16.48
N LEU A 65 8.68 -3.48 -16.34
CA LEU A 65 9.31 -4.73 -16.80
C LEU A 65 8.57 -5.29 -18.01
N SER A 66 9.32 -5.75 -19.00
CA SER A 66 8.80 -6.62 -20.04
C SER A 66 8.51 -8.03 -19.50
N GLU A 67 7.74 -8.83 -20.24
CA GLU A 67 7.46 -10.21 -19.87
C GLU A 67 8.76 -11.02 -19.68
N ALA A 68 9.71 -10.86 -20.59
CA ALA A 68 11.00 -11.56 -20.50
C ALA A 68 11.76 -11.19 -19.21
N GLN A 69 11.76 -9.93 -18.82
CA GLN A 69 12.39 -9.48 -17.57
C GLN A 69 11.66 -9.99 -16.34
N CYS A 70 10.30 -10.01 -16.36
CA CYS A 70 9.51 -10.60 -15.28
C CYS A 70 9.82 -12.08 -15.09
N ARG A 71 9.91 -12.85 -16.19
CA ARG A 71 10.25 -14.27 -16.18
C ARG A 71 11.68 -14.51 -15.65
N ALA A 72 12.67 -13.78 -16.15
CA ALA A 72 14.04 -13.87 -15.67
C ALA A 72 14.19 -13.49 -14.19
N PHE A 73 13.43 -12.49 -13.73
CA PHE A 73 13.42 -12.13 -12.34
C PHE A 73 12.76 -13.21 -11.47
N ALA A 74 11.67 -13.83 -11.93
CA ALA A 74 11.06 -14.97 -11.23
C ALA A 74 12.03 -16.16 -11.12
N ASP A 75 12.83 -16.45 -12.16
CA ASP A 75 13.88 -17.47 -12.12
C ASP A 75 14.90 -17.17 -11.01
N SER A 76 15.33 -15.92 -10.89
CA SER A 76 16.30 -15.48 -9.86
C SER A 76 15.73 -15.51 -8.44
N MET A 77 14.43 -15.44 -8.31
CA MET A 77 13.71 -15.48 -7.02
C MET A 77 13.24 -16.88 -6.63
N ASN A 78 13.61 -17.91 -7.41
CA ASN A 78 13.26 -19.29 -7.11
C ASN A 78 13.86 -19.72 -5.75
N GLY A 79 13.02 -20.28 -4.89
CA GLY A 79 13.40 -20.66 -3.52
C GLY A 79 13.44 -19.49 -2.52
N ALA A 80 13.39 -18.24 -2.95
CA ALA A 80 13.34 -17.08 -2.07
C ALA A 80 12.01 -16.99 -1.30
N ASP A 81 12.05 -16.39 -0.10
CA ASP A 81 10.86 -16.10 0.70
C ASP A 81 10.46 -14.64 0.51
N TYR A 82 9.23 -14.44 0.03
CA TYR A 82 8.59 -13.12 -0.14
C TYR A 82 7.08 -13.26 -0.03
N PRO A 83 6.36 -12.26 0.55
CA PRO A 83 4.91 -12.36 0.79
C PRO A 83 4.05 -12.38 -0.49
N GLY A 84 4.60 -11.88 -1.58
CA GLY A 84 3.89 -11.75 -2.86
C GLY A 84 4.54 -10.72 -3.76
N VAL A 85 3.85 -10.35 -4.82
CA VAL A 85 4.28 -9.33 -5.78
C VAL A 85 3.13 -8.37 -6.10
N ILE A 86 3.47 -7.13 -6.40
CA ILE A 86 2.52 -6.13 -6.90
C ILE A 86 3.13 -5.43 -8.11
N GLY A 87 2.34 -5.26 -9.17
CA GLY A 87 2.78 -4.60 -10.39
C GLY A 87 1.62 -4.04 -11.19
N SER A 88 1.90 -3.03 -12.00
CA SER A 88 0.93 -2.43 -12.91
C SER A 88 0.73 -3.29 -14.15
N ASP A 89 -0.46 -3.21 -14.75
CA ASP A 89 -0.88 -3.99 -15.89
C ASP A 89 -0.61 -5.49 -15.66
N ASP A 90 0.11 -6.17 -16.55
CA ASP A 90 0.34 -7.61 -16.46
C ASP A 90 1.69 -8.00 -15.82
N THR A 91 2.51 -7.04 -15.37
CA THR A 91 3.86 -7.33 -14.85
C THR A 91 3.87 -8.33 -13.69
N ALA A 92 2.93 -8.20 -12.75
CA ALA A 92 2.82 -9.15 -11.64
C ALA A 92 2.35 -10.53 -12.15
N LEU A 93 1.46 -10.58 -13.14
CA LEU A 93 0.96 -11.85 -13.70
C LEU A 93 2.06 -12.59 -14.48
N TRP A 94 2.89 -11.92 -15.27
CA TRP A 94 4.03 -12.52 -15.97
C TRP A 94 5.03 -13.13 -14.98
N PHE A 95 5.34 -12.39 -13.91
CA PHE A 95 6.20 -12.91 -12.84
C PHE A 95 5.59 -14.16 -12.18
N VAL A 96 4.32 -14.09 -11.79
CA VAL A 96 3.61 -15.17 -11.10
C VAL A 96 3.45 -16.41 -11.97
N HIS A 97 3.14 -16.22 -13.26
CA HIS A 97 3.05 -17.33 -14.22
C HIS A 97 4.37 -18.11 -14.26
N ARG A 98 5.50 -17.39 -14.39
CA ARG A 98 6.81 -18.06 -14.38
C ARG A 98 7.14 -18.69 -13.04
N ALA A 99 6.85 -18.03 -11.94
CA ALA A 99 7.11 -18.58 -10.61
C ALA A 99 6.31 -19.87 -10.34
N ARG A 100 5.06 -19.98 -10.87
CA ARG A 100 4.27 -21.21 -10.83
C ARG A 100 4.89 -22.35 -11.63
N GLU A 101 5.49 -22.07 -12.78
CA GLU A 101 6.25 -23.07 -13.54
C GLU A 101 7.47 -23.60 -12.74
N LEU A 102 7.89 -22.90 -11.68
CA LEU A 102 8.94 -23.23 -10.74
C LEU A 102 8.42 -23.70 -9.39
N ASP A 103 7.21 -24.22 -9.35
CA ASP A 103 6.52 -24.77 -8.16
C ASP A 103 6.24 -23.76 -7.03
N ALA A 104 6.20 -22.46 -7.35
CA ALA A 104 5.77 -21.46 -6.38
C ALA A 104 4.22 -21.43 -6.25
N GLU A 105 3.73 -21.41 -5.02
CA GLU A 105 2.28 -21.37 -4.74
C GLU A 105 1.83 -19.96 -4.37
N PHE A 106 0.67 -19.56 -4.89
CA PHE A 106 0.04 -18.29 -4.61
C PHE A 106 -1.40 -18.51 -4.13
N ALA A 107 -1.75 -17.85 -3.02
CA ALA A 107 -3.04 -18.01 -2.35
C ALA A 107 -4.12 -17.08 -2.89
N ASP A 108 -3.76 -15.88 -3.33
CA ASP A 108 -4.73 -14.86 -3.72
C ASP A 108 -4.20 -13.98 -4.85
N GLU A 109 -5.05 -13.70 -5.82
CA GLU A 109 -4.84 -12.75 -6.91
C GLU A 109 -5.87 -11.64 -6.79
N ILE A 110 -5.41 -10.45 -6.47
CA ILE A 110 -6.24 -9.28 -6.20
C ILE A 110 -6.16 -8.33 -7.39
N PRO A 111 -7.15 -8.32 -8.27
CA PRO A 111 -7.23 -7.34 -9.35
C PRO A 111 -7.51 -5.97 -8.75
N GLN A 112 -6.71 -4.98 -9.13
CA GLN A 112 -6.81 -3.61 -8.65
C GLN A 112 -6.81 -2.63 -9.81
N GLU A 113 -7.27 -1.42 -9.54
CA GLU A 113 -7.05 -0.25 -10.38
C GLU A 113 -6.34 0.84 -9.58
N ILE A 114 -5.46 1.56 -10.26
CA ILE A 114 -5.00 2.87 -9.80
C ILE A 114 -5.95 3.89 -10.42
N GLN A 115 -6.67 4.61 -9.56
CA GLN A 115 -7.61 5.63 -9.99
C GLN A 115 -7.13 7.01 -9.53
N ALA A 116 -7.46 8.05 -10.31
CA ALA A 116 -7.06 9.41 -10.02
C ALA A 116 -8.16 10.43 -10.30
N LEU A 117 -8.06 11.55 -9.59
CA LEU A 117 -8.73 12.81 -9.88
C LEU A 117 -7.69 13.80 -10.43
N SER A 118 -8.05 14.56 -11.46
CA SER A 118 -7.25 15.68 -12.01
C SER A 118 -7.77 17.05 -11.57
N MET A 119 -8.87 17.09 -10.82
CA MET A 119 -9.45 18.29 -10.24
C MET A 119 -10.10 17.98 -8.88
N PRO A 120 -10.25 18.97 -8.00
CA PRO A 120 -10.90 18.76 -6.70
C PRO A 120 -12.32 18.20 -6.88
N PRO A 121 -12.71 17.18 -6.10
CA PRO A 121 -14.09 16.72 -6.11
C PRO A 121 -15.01 17.76 -5.48
N PRO A 122 -16.34 17.68 -5.73
CA PRO A 122 -17.30 18.56 -5.09
C PRO A 122 -17.22 18.47 -3.56
N VAL A 123 -17.65 19.54 -2.90
CA VAL A 123 -17.79 19.52 -1.43
C VAL A 123 -18.84 18.48 -1.06
N PRO A 124 -18.56 17.63 -0.05
CA PRO A 124 -19.54 16.63 0.38
C PRO A 124 -20.85 17.27 0.84
N SER A 125 -21.97 16.74 0.36
CA SER A 125 -23.33 17.13 0.80
C SER A 125 -23.84 16.28 1.97
N VAL A 126 -23.00 15.40 2.52
CA VAL A 126 -23.34 14.52 3.64
C VAL A 126 -23.25 15.31 4.94
N ALA A 127 -24.19 15.08 5.86
CA ALA A 127 -24.21 15.72 7.18
C ALA A 127 -22.93 15.44 7.96
N GLY A 128 -22.44 16.45 8.70
CA GLY A 128 -21.19 16.37 9.44
C GLY A 128 -20.11 17.31 8.89
N PHE A 129 -18.89 17.14 9.38
CA PHE A 129 -17.76 17.98 8.99
C PHE A 129 -16.43 17.24 9.12
N PRO A 130 -15.41 17.61 8.32
CA PRO A 130 -14.09 17.01 8.42
C PRO A 130 -13.32 17.58 9.61
N ARG A 131 -12.54 16.72 10.28
CA ARG A 131 -11.58 17.11 11.33
C ARG A 131 -10.29 16.34 11.13
N GLN A 132 -9.17 17.04 11.20
CA GLN A 132 -7.86 16.39 11.17
C GLN A 132 -7.63 15.61 12.47
N LEU A 133 -7.05 14.39 12.36
CA LEU A 133 -6.65 13.62 13.54
C LEU A 133 -5.53 14.31 14.29
N SER A 134 -5.53 14.11 15.59
CA SER A 134 -4.53 14.62 16.52
C SER A 134 -3.99 13.50 17.43
N PRO A 135 -2.91 13.70 18.16
CA PRO A 135 -2.41 12.70 19.11
C PRO A 135 -3.44 12.25 20.16
N LYS A 136 -4.44 13.07 20.47
CA LYS A 136 -5.55 12.71 21.39
C LYS A 136 -6.43 11.59 20.83
N ASP A 137 -6.45 11.42 19.52
CA ASP A 137 -7.25 10.41 18.83
C ASP A 137 -6.52 9.05 18.71
N PHE A 138 -5.34 8.87 19.33
CA PHE A 138 -4.48 7.71 19.13
C PHE A 138 -5.20 6.37 19.33
N ARG A 139 -6.01 6.25 20.40
CA ARG A 139 -6.75 5.01 20.67
C ARG A 139 -7.73 4.67 19.54
N LEU A 140 -8.47 5.65 19.04
CA LEU A 140 -9.38 5.51 17.92
C LEU A 140 -8.61 5.13 16.65
N PHE A 141 -7.56 5.89 16.33
CA PHE A 141 -6.72 5.68 15.16
C PHE A 141 -6.14 4.28 15.12
N ARG A 142 -5.56 3.81 16.22
CA ARG A 142 -5.05 2.45 16.37
C ARG A 142 -6.14 1.40 16.10
N THR A 143 -7.29 1.53 16.75
CA THR A 143 -8.40 0.59 16.60
C THR A 143 -8.87 0.51 15.15
N TRP A 144 -9.05 1.65 14.50
CA TRP A 144 -9.54 1.71 13.13
C TRP A 144 -8.49 1.29 12.09
N THR A 145 -7.21 1.57 12.34
CA THR A 145 -6.12 1.07 11.49
C THR A 145 -6.04 -0.46 11.55
N HIS A 146 -6.14 -1.07 12.74
CA HIS A 146 -6.16 -2.53 12.87
C HIS A 146 -7.41 -3.14 12.21
N ALA A 147 -8.58 -2.49 12.33
CA ALA A 147 -9.79 -2.94 11.67
C ALA A 147 -9.67 -2.84 10.14
N PHE A 148 -9.14 -1.74 9.63
CA PHE A 148 -8.86 -1.55 8.20
C PHE A 148 -7.92 -2.63 7.67
N ILE A 149 -6.80 -2.90 8.36
CA ILE A 149 -5.85 -3.94 7.95
C ILE A 149 -6.54 -5.29 7.88
N ARG A 150 -7.26 -5.68 8.93
CA ARG A 150 -7.96 -6.96 8.97
C ARG A 150 -8.99 -7.13 7.86
N GLU A 151 -9.69 -6.05 7.48
CA GLU A 151 -10.79 -6.10 6.52
C GLU A 151 -10.35 -5.88 5.07
N ALA A 152 -9.40 -4.98 4.83
CA ALA A 152 -9.05 -4.53 3.48
C ALA A 152 -7.71 -5.07 2.98
N VAL A 153 -6.72 -5.27 3.87
CA VAL A 153 -5.35 -5.66 3.49
C VAL A 153 -4.76 -6.64 4.52
N PRO A 154 -5.40 -7.80 4.74
CA PRO A 154 -5.04 -8.72 5.83
C PRO A 154 -3.63 -9.32 5.73
N SER A 155 -2.98 -9.17 4.58
CA SER A 155 -1.59 -9.56 4.34
C SER A 155 -0.57 -8.51 4.82
N ASP A 156 -1.01 -7.27 5.04
CA ASP A 156 -0.09 -6.21 5.45
C ASP A 156 0.35 -6.39 6.91
N PRO A 157 1.61 -6.09 7.24
CA PRO A 157 2.08 -6.10 8.61
C PRO A 157 1.30 -5.12 9.49
N VAL A 158 0.93 -5.57 10.69
CA VAL A 158 0.31 -4.68 11.68
C VAL A 158 1.37 -3.74 12.24
N PRO A 159 1.21 -2.40 12.12
CA PRO A 159 2.18 -1.44 12.59
C PRO A 159 2.25 -1.40 14.13
N SER A 160 3.45 -1.15 14.67
CA SER A 160 3.63 -0.92 16.10
C SER A 160 2.97 0.39 16.56
N ASP A 161 2.67 0.49 17.85
CA ASP A 161 2.11 1.71 18.43
C ASP A 161 3.02 2.94 18.23
N GLU A 162 4.34 2.74 18.21
CA GLU A 162 5.31 3.79 17.91
C GLU A 162 5.20 4.26 16.44
N ALA A 163 5.09 3.33 15.49
CA ALA A 163 4.91 3.64 14.08
C ALA A 163 3.58 4.38 13.84
N LEU A 164 2.50 3.94 14.48
CA LEU A 164 1.20 4.61 14.43
C LEU A 164 1.25 6.02 15.02
N MET A 165 1.92 6.22 16.16
CA MET A 165 2.06 7.54 16.76
C MET A 165 2.90 8.48 15.88
N LYS A 166 3.97 7.99 15.26
CA LYS A 166 4.77 8.73 14.29
C LYS A 166 3.93 9.15 13.09
N ASP A 167 3.12 8.23 12.56
CA ASP A 167 2.25 8.48 11.43
C ASP A 167 1.16 9.51 11.77
N LEU A 168 0.52 9.38 12.93
CA LEU A 168 -0.49 10.33 13.40
C LEU A 168 0.07 11.77 13.54
N ARG A 169 1.32 11.92 13.99
CA ARG A 169 2.01 13.23 14.07
C ARG A 169 2.25 13.87 12.70
N SER A 170 2.20 13.09 11.62
CA SER A 170 2.32 13.63 10.26
C SER A 170 1.17 14.55 9.86
N ARG A 171 0.06 14.52 10.60
CA ARG A 171 -1.15 15.30 10.36
C ARG A 171 -1.76 15.10 8.96
N ARG A 172 -1.63 13.90 8.41
CA ARG A 172 -2.15 13.54 7.08
C ARG A 172 -3.41 12.67 7.14
N HIS A 173 -4.04 12.58 8.33
CA HIS A 173 -5.22 11.77 8.57
C HIS A 173 -6.42 12.67 8.87
N TRP A 174 -7.55 12.29 8.30
CA TRP A 174 -8.82 13.00 8.42
C TRP A 174 -9.88 12.09 9.00
N LEU A 175 -10.73 12.66 9.87
CA LEU A 175 -11.98 12.07 10.33
C LEU A 175 -13.15 12.81 9.70
N TRP A 176 -14.23 12.09 9.45
CA TRP A 176 -15.55 12.69 9.30
C TRP A 176 -16.28 12.60 10.62
N ILE A 177 -16.79 13.74 11.11
CA ILE A 177 -17.51 13.86 12.37
C ILE A 177 -18.99 14.05 12.06
N PHE A 178 -19.84 13.22 12.65
CA PHE A 178 -21.28 13.30 12.58
C PHE A 178 -21.85 13.11 13.97
N GLU A 179 -22.79 14.01 14.42
CA GLU A 179 -23.34 14.01 15.79
C GLU A 179 -22.26 13.93 16.87
N ASP A 180 -21.22 14.77 16.73
CA ASP A 180 -20.05 14.84 17.61
C ASP A 180 -19.22 13.52 17.71
N LYS A 181 -19.50 12.53 16.86
CA LYS A 181 -18.79 11.25 16.82
C LYS A 181 -17.96 11.11 15.55
N PRO A 182 -16.75 10.56 15.63
CA PRO A 182 -16.02 10.15 14.45
C PRO A 182 -16.71 8.93 13.81
N VAL A 183 -17.01 9.01 12.51
CA VAL A 183 -17.75 7.97 11.77
C VAL A 183 -17.01 7.42 10.55
N SER A 184 -15.94 8.10 10.10
CA SER A 184 -15.11 7.61 9.00
C SER A 184 -13.72 8.24 9.06
N MET A 185 -12.70 7.58 8.50
CA MET A 185 -11.35 8.12 8.37
C MET A 185 -10.79 7.92 6.98
N ALA A 186 -9.83 8.76 6.59
CA ALA A 186 -8.97 8.62 5.42
C ALA A 186 -7.59 9.21 5.69
N ALA A 187 -6.57 8.73 4.98
CA ALA A 187 -5.20 9.24 5.08
C ALA A 187 -4.64 9.65 3.72
N ILE A 188 -3.80 10.68 3.69
CA ILE A 188 -2.90 10.99 2.57
C ILE A 188 -1.59 10.25 2.86
N ALA A 189 -1.40 9.06 2.28
CA ALA A 189 -0.34 8.13 2.67
C ALA A 189 0.99 8.40 1.96
N ARG A 190 0.94 8.50 0.63
CA ARG A 190 2.13 8.66 -0.22
C ARG A 190 2.04 9.94 -1.03
N ARG A 191 3.20 10.50 -1.34
CA ARG A 191 3.33 11.65 -2.22
C ARG A 191 4.37 11.34 -3.28
N THR A 192 4.08 11.74 -4.49
CA THR A 192 5.02 11.87 -5.59
C THR A 192 5.24 13.35 -5.87
N ARG A 193 5.94 13.69 -6.93
CA ARG A 193 6.23 15.09 -7.25
C ARG A 193 4.97 15.90 -7.56
N ARG A 194 3.97 15.31 -8.23
CA ARG A 194 2.77 16.00 -8.73
C ARG A 194 1.47 15.42 -8.20
N ALA A 195 1.49 14.30 -7.48
CA ALA A 195 0.30 13.64 -6.99
C ALA A 195 0.46 13.15 -5.54
N ALA A 196 -0.68 12.86 -4.90
CA ALA A 196 -0.67 12.16 -3.62
C ALA A 196 -1.73 11.06 -3.59
N PHE A 197 -1.50 10.06 -2.76
CA PHE A 197 -2.30 8.85 -2.68
C PHE A 197 -3.09 8.78 -1.38
N ILE A 198 -4.40 8.63 -1.52
CA ILE A 198 -5.32 8.41 -0.42
C ILE A 198 -5.31 6.91 -0.09
N ASN A 199 -5.24 6.60 1.20
CA ASN A 199 -5.29 5.24 1.73
C ASN A 199 -6.06 5.23 3.06
N SER A 200 -6.18 4.03 3.65
CA SER A 200 -6.81 3.84 4.98
C SER A 200 -8.20 4.47 5.07
N VAL A 201 -8.97 4.41 3.97
CA VAL A 201 -10.37 4.82 3.99
C VAL A 201 -11.15 3.75 4.74
N TYR A 202 -11.60 4.09 5.94
CA TYR A 202 -12.32 3.16 6.81
C TYR A 202 -13.56 3.80 7.40
N THR A 203 -14.66 3.08 7.33
CA THR A 203 -15.94 3.41 7.96
C THR A 203 -16.40 2.20 8.76
N PRO A 204 -16.56 2.28 10.08
CA PRO A 204 -17.13 1.20 10.90
C PRO A 204 -18.46 0.71 10.35
N ALA A 205 -18.76 -0.58 10.54
CA ALA A 205 -19.92 -1.23 9.92
C ALA A 205 -21.25 -0.52 10.18
N GLU A 206 -21.43 -0.01 11.40
CA GLU A 206 -22.61 0.72 11.84
C GLU A 206 -22.84 2.08 11.17
N TYR A 207 -21.79 2.63 10.52
CA TYR A 207 -21.87 3.93 9.83
C TYR A 207 -21.76 3.80 8.29
N ARG A 208 -21.81 2.57 7.75
CA ARG A 208 -21.70 2.33 6.29
C ARG A 208 -23.00 2.70 5.56
N ASN A 209 -22.86 2.95 4.26
CA ASN A 209 -23.93 3.32 3.32
C ASN A 209 -24.54 4.73 3.53
N GLU A 210 -24.05 5.51 4.49
CA GLU A 210 -24.45 6.89 4.77
C GLU A 210 -23.64 7.95 3.99
N GLY A 211 -22.67 7.51 3.17
CA GLY A 211 -21.84 8.41 2.37
C GLY A 211 -20.60 8.96 3.08
N PHE A 212 -20.37 8.64 4.36
CA PHE A 212 -19.26 9.18 5.15
C PHE A 212 -17.88 8.81 4.58
N GLY A 213 -17.72 7.60 4.01
CA GLY A 213 -16.50 7.20 3.31
C GLY A 213 -16.20 8.11 2.11
N SER A 214 -17.22 8.45 1.32
CA SER A 214 -17.06 9.40 0.21
C SER A 214 -16.72 10.80 0.71
N ALA A 215 -17.36 11.24 1.80
CA ALA A 215 -17.14 12.57 2.38
C ALA A 215 -15.70 12.76 2.88
N VAL A 216 -15.18 11.79 3.65
CA VAL A 216 -13.79 11.88 4.15
C VAL A 216 -12.77 11.71 3.04
N THR A 217 -13.05 10.89 2.01
CA THR A 217 -12.19 10.74 0.83
C THR A 217 -12.15 12.04 0.02
N ALA A 218 -13.30 12.68 -0.19
CA ALA A 218 -13.37 13.99 -0.85
C ALA A 218 -12.58 15.06 -0.08
N THR A 219 -12.64 15.04 1.25
CA THR A 219 -11.85 15.94 2.09
C THR A 219 -10.35 15.75 1.87
N ALA A 220 -9.87 14.50 1.93
CA ALA A 220 -8.46 14.20 1.67
C ALA A 220 -8.03 14.58 0.25
N ALA A 221 -8.89 14.32 -0.76
CA ALA A 221 -8.60 14.71 -2.14
C ALA A 221 -8.52 16.23 -2.31
N ARG A 222 -9.46 16.98 -1.74
CA ARG A 222 -9.43 18.46 -1.79
C ARG A 222 -8.17 19.01 -1.14
N GLN A 223 -7.78 18.48 0.02
CA GLN A 223 -6.52 18.86 0.69
C GLN A 223 -5.30 18.67 -0.21
N ILE A 224 -5.25 17.58 -0.99
CA ILE A 224 -4.16 17.32 -1.95
C ILE A 224 -4.06 18.46 -2.99
N PHE A 225 -5.19 18.89 -3.54
CA PHE A 225 -5.22 20.01 -4.51
C PHE A 225 -4.93 21.38 -3.85
N GLU A 226 -5.38 21.62 -2.62
CA GLU A 226 -5.08 22.82 -1.85
C GLU A 226 -3.58 22.95 -1.54
N GLU A 227 -2.86 21.82 -1.46
CA GLU A 227 -1.41 21.78 -1.33
C GLU A 227 -0.66 21.98 -2.67
N GLY A 228 -1.38 22.27 -3.76
CA GLY A 228 -0.82 22.56 -5.08
C GLY A 228 -0.44 21.34 -5.91
N LEU A 229 -0.86 20.12 -5.51
CA LEU A 229 -0.64 18.91 -6.30
C LEU A 229 -1.71 18.78 -7.41
N ASN A 230 -1.34 18.09 -8.50
CA ASN A 230 -2.15 18.00 -9.70
C ASN A 230 -3.01 16.73 -9.76
N GLY A 231 -2.82 15.79 -8.81
CA GLY A 231 -3.54 14.52 -8.80
C GLY A 231 -3.78 13.99 -7.39
N ALA A 232 -5.03 13.61 -7.11
CA ALA A 232 -5.38 12.80 -5.95
C ALA A 232 -5.67 11.38 -6.43
N CYS A 233 -4.91 10.40 -5.94
CA CYS A 233 -4.89 9.04 -6.44
C CYS A 233 -5.23 8.04 -5.34
N LEU A 234 -5.63 6.82 -5.74
CA LEU A 234 -5.83 5.70 -4.83
C LEU A 234 -5.71 4.37 -5.57
N TYR A 235 -5.49 3.30 -4.80
CA TYR A 235 -5.65 1.92 -5.27
C TYR A 235 -7.02 1.41 -4.83
N VAL A 236 -7.71 0.68 -5.70
CA VAL A 236 -8.99 0.04 -5.38
C VAL A 236 -8.99 -1.42 -5.79
N ASP A 237 -9.35 -2.30 -4.85
CA ASP A 237 -9.61 -3.71 -5.11
C ASP A 237 -10.92 -3.82 -5.92
N LEU A 238 -10.86 -4.41 -7.12
CA LEU A 238 -12.03 -4.57 -7.99
C LEU A 238 -13.08 -5.54 -7.42
N ARG A 239 -12.71 -6.32 -6.41
CA ARG A 239 -13.63 -7.20 -5.67
C ARG A 239 -14.40 -6.44 -4.58
N ASN A 240 -14.11 -5.13 -4.36
CA ASN A 240 -14.78 -4.30 -3.37
C ASN A 240 -15.78 -3.33 -4.02
N PRO A 241 -17.05 -3.74 -4.23
CA PRO A 241 -18.05 -2.91 -4.91
C PRO A 241 -18.42 -1.65 -4.12
N ALA A 242 -18.25 -1.65 -2.79
CA ALA A 242 -18.54 -0.48 -1.97
C ALA A 242 -17.50 0.64 -2.23
N SER A 243 -16.21 0.31 -2.30
CA SER A 243 -15.14 1.24 -2.63
C SER A 243 -15.28 1.76 -4.06
N LEU A 244 -15.56 0.87 -5.03
CA LEU A 244 -15.80 1.27 -6.43
C LEU A 244 -16.93 2.31 -6.55
N ARG A 245 -18.07 2.07 -5.88
CA ARG A 245 -19.19 3.04 -5.86
C ARG A 245 -18.81 4.35 -5.16
N CYS A 246 -18.04 4.26 -4.08
CA CYS A 246 -17.56 5.44 -3.35
C CYS A 246 -16.74 6.35 -4.27
N TYR A 247 -15.74 5.79 -4.94
CA TYR A 247 -14.80 6.55 -5.78
C TYR A 247 -15.42 7.02 -7.09
N ALA A 248 -16.31 6.22 -7.68
CA ALA A 248 -17.10 6.64 -8.86
C ALA A 248 -17.96 7.89 -8.59
N LYS A 249 -18.60 7.98 -7.41
CA LYS A 249 -19.37 9.17 -6.98
C LYS A 249 -18.50 10.43 -6.91
N LEU A 250 -17.22 10.30 -6.61
CA LEU A 250 -16.25 11.39 -6.54
C LEU A 250 -15.58 11.67 -7.90
N SER A 251 -15.96 10.95 -8.95
CA SER A 251 -15.42 11.07 -10.31
C SER A 251 -13.97 10.61 -10.47
N PHE A 252 -13.49 9.74 -9.60
CA PHE A 252 -12.20 9.06 -9.84
C PHE A 252 -12.27 8.28 -11.16
N ARG A 253 -11.17 8.30 -11.91
CA ARG A 253 -11.02 7.60 -13.19
C ARG A 253 -9.84 6.66 -13.15
N THR A 254 -9.97 5.51 -13.78
CA THR A 254 -8.90 4.54 -13.91
C THR A 254 -7.74 5.10 -14.74
N VAL A 255 -6.54 5.05 -14.18
CA VAL A 255 -5.28 5.40 -14.85
C VAL A 255 -4.62 4.15 -15.42
N CYS A 256 -4.49 3.11 -14.62
CA CYS A 256 -3.96 1.81 -15.06
C CYS A 256 -4.50 0.69 -14.17
N LYS A 257 -4.41 -0.54 -14.67
CA LYS A 257 -4.63 -1.76 -13.90
C LYS A 257 -3.44 -2.05 -13.00
N SER A 258 -3.65 -2.86 -11.97
CA SER A 258 -2.61 -3.38 -11.09
C SER A 258 -3.03 -4.75 -10.57
N TRP A 259 -2.06 -5.58 -10.27
CA TRP A 259 -2.30 -6.87 -9.63
C TRP A 259 -1.45 -6.98 -8.37
N LEU A 260 -2.10 -7.30 -7.26
CA LEU A 260 -1.43 -7.76 -6.05
C LEU A 260 -1.64 -9.28 -5.95
N VAL A 261 -0.55 -10.04 -5.98
CA VAL A 261 -0.60 -11.49 -5.91
C VAL A 261 0.18 -11.95 -4.69
N LEU A 262 -0.51 -12.63 -3.78
CA LEU A 262 0.01 -13.05 -2.49
C LEU A 262 0.42 -14.52 -2.52
N ARG A 263 1.59 -14.83 -1.97
CA ARG A 263 2.04 -16.22 -1.82
C ARG A 263 1.24 -16.96 -0.74
N SER A 264 1.08 -18.26 -0.95
CA SER A 264 0.63 -19.17 0.10
C SER A 264 1.65 -19.15 1.24
N LYS A 265 1.17 -19.05 2.48
CA LYS A 265 2.07 -19.24 3.64
C LYS A 265 2.61 -20.66 3.58
N ARG A 266 3.93 -20.82 3.54
CA ARG A 266 4.54 -22.14 3.70
C ARG A 266 4.12 -22.68 5.08
N GLU A 267 3.28 -23.69 5.12
CA GLU A 267 3.08 -24.49 6.33
C GLU A 267 4.37 -25.25 6.57
N GLY A 268 5.09 -24.91 7.63
CA GLY A 268 6.21 -25.73 8.13
C GLY A 268 7.58 -25.10 8.16
N LEU A 269 7.80 -24.14 9.05
CA LEU A 269 8.98 -24.16 9.93
C LEU A 269 8.45 -24.20 11.37
N LYS A 270 8.05 -25.41 11.81
CA LYS A 270 7.93 -25.68 13.24
C LYS A 270 9.27 -25.29 13.85
N SER A 271 9.23 -24.36 14.80
CA SER A 271 10.35 -23.99 15.65
C SER A 271 10.98 -25.26 16.23
N ALA A 272 12.06 -25.74 15.62
CA ALA A 272 12.98 -26.67 16.26
C ALA A 272 13.77 -25.85 17.28
N GLY A 273 13.32 -25.84 18.54
CA GLY A 273 13.99 -25.09 19.57
C GLY A 273 13.25 -25.00 20.90
N ALA A 274 12.60 -26.09 21.32
CA ALA A 274 12.30 -26.27 22.74
C ALA A 274 12.81 -27.67 23.15
N ALA A 275 14.10 -27.74 23.38
CA ALA A 275 14.70 -28.86 24.11
C ALA A 275 14.02 -28.90 25.49
N ARG A 276 13.35 -30.01 25.76
CA ARG A 276 12.83 -30.35 27.08
C ARG A 276 14.04 -30.65 27.97
N ASP A 277 14.35 -29.75 28.88
CA ASP A 277 15.11 -30.11 30.09
C ASP A 277 14.13 -30.76 31.07
N GLU A 278 14.15 -32.08 31.12
CA GLU A 278 13.59 -32.83 32.24
C GLU A 278 14.55 -32.68 33.44
N PRO A 279 14.06 -32.32 34.64
CA PRO A 279 14.88 -32.44 35.84
C PRO A 279 14.98 -33.91 36.24
N LYS A 280 16.21 -34.44 36.24
CA LYS A 280 16.55 -35.71 36.90
C LYS A 280 16.28 -35.55 38.38
N SER A 281 15.37 -36.35 38.89
CA SER A 281 15.25 -36.66 40.32
C SER A 281 16.51 -37.41 40.75
N ALA A 282 17.15 -36.92 41.78
CA ALA A 282 18.15 -37.66 42.57
C ALA A 282 17.58 -37.92 43.95
N ASP A 283 17.74 -39.16 44.36
CA ASP A 283 17.44 -39.74 45.69
C ASP A 283 17.98 -38.93 46.85
#